data_99a6f4f0f61e59a79e8190e4e6987757
#
_entry.id   99a6f4f0f61e59a79e8190e4e6987757
#
_cell.length_a   1.000
_cell.length_b   1.000
_cell.length_c   1.000
_cell.angle_alpha   90.00
_cell.angle_beta   90.00
_cell.angle_gamma   90.00
#
_symmetry.space_group_name_H-M   'P 1'
#
loop_
_entity.id
_entity.type
_entity.pdbx_description
1 polymer ?
#
loop_
_entity_poly.entity_id
_entity_poly.type
_entity_poly.pdbx_seq_one_letter_code
_entity_poly.pdbx_strand_id
1 'polypeptide(L)'
;MDAYALLFASTLSAGTVLALAALGLLINEKAGVINLGAEGMMLCAALAGFAAVVHTGSTWLGFLAGMGAGALLAAIFGVLVIWLNTNQSATGLALSLFGAGFSAFAGLNYVQAKLPESPKFDIPVLADIPVLGPALFRHHPLVYGAVIIAALLVYFLYRTRAGLVLRSVGESPESAHALGYNVRMIRLGAVMAGGALCGLAGAYVSTVYTPLWVEGMVAGRGWIALALTTFATWRPARILLGAYLFGGVTMLQFHLQATGVHIASQLLSMLPYVATIVVLVLISRNPAWIRANMPASLGKPFYPGS
;
A
#
# COMPACT_ATOMS: atom_id res chain seq x y z
N MET A 1 -3.60 -13.34 27.75
CA MET A 1 -2.67 -12.70 26.78
C MET A 1 -2.39 -11.30 27.28
N ASP A 2 -1.15 -10.93 27.40
CA ASP A 2 -0.78 -9.59 27.85
C ASP A 2 -1.30 -8.56 26.84
N ALA A 3 -1.94 -7.51 27.31
CA ALA A 3 -2.53 -6.46 26.49
C ALA A 3 -1.50 -5.87 25.49
N TYR A 4 -0.25 -5.82 25.90
CA TYR A 4 0.87 -5.35 25.05
C TYR A 4 1.18 -6.30 23.89
N ALA A 5 1.14 -7.63 24.10
CA ALA A 5 1.35 -8.60 23.04
C ALA A 5 0.26 -8.48 21.95
N LEU A 6 -1.00 -8.27 22.37
CA LEU A 6 -2.12 -8.05 21.46
C LEU A 6 -1.97 -6.73 20.68
N LEU A 7 -1.52 -5.67 21.35
CA LEU A 7 -1.28 -4.37 20.71
C LEU A 7 -0.18 -4.49 19.64
N PHE A 8 0.92 -5.18 19.94
CA PHE A 8 1.98 -5.42 18.96
C PHE A 8 1.51 -6.27 17.77
N ALA A 9 0.77 -7.35 18.04
CA ALA A 9 0.20 -8.19 16.99
C ALA A 9 -0.72 -7.40 16.05
N SER A 10 -1.60 -6.57 16.62
CA SER A 10 -2.51 -5.71 15.86
C SER A 10 -1.76 -4.65 15.07
N THR A 11 -0.67 -4.10 15.64
CA THR A 11 0.22 -3.15 14.97
C THR A 11 0.84 -3.74 13.70
N LEU A 12 1.34 -4.98 13.76
CA LEU A 12 1.91 -5.65 12.60
C LEU A 12 0.84 -5.89 11.52
N SER A 13 -0.33 -6.34 11.91
CA SER A 13 -1.44 -6.58 10.96
C SER A 13 -1.90 -5.28 10.29
N ALA A 14 -2.09 -4.19 11.04
CA ALA A 14 -2.48 -2.89 10.51
C ALA A 14 -1.38 -2.26 9.64
N GLY A 15 -0.11 -2.36 10.08
CA GLY A 15 1.04 -1.85 9.35
C GLY A 15 1.28 -2.60 8.04
N THR A 16 0.94 -3.88 7.95
CA THR A 16 1.07 -4.68 6.72
C THR A 16 0.24 -4.11 5.57
N VAL A 17 -0.96 -3.61 5.83
CA VAL A 17 -1.80 -2.94 4.82
C VAL A 17 -1.06 -1.75 4.22
N LEU A 18 -0.55 -0.87 5.09
CA LEU A 18 0.18 0.33 4.68
C LEU A 18 1.50 -0.01 3.99
N ALA A 19 2.21 -1.03 4.48
CA ALA A 19 3.46 -1.49 3.89
C ALA A 19 3.28 -1.96 2.45
N LEU A 20 2.31 -2.86 2.19
CA LEU A 20 2.04 -3.38 0.86
C LEU A 20 1.63 -2.27 -0.12
N ALA A 21 0.72 -1.39 0.28
CA ALA A 21 0.27 -0.28 -0.56
C ALA A 21 1.42 0.71 -0.85
N ALA A 22 2.19 1.10 0.17
CA ALA A 22 3.30 2.03 0.00
C ALA A 22 4.47 1.44 -0.80
N LEU A 23 4.76 0.14 -0.67
CA LEU A 23 5.74 -0.55 -1.51
C LEU A 23 5.30 -0.58 -2.98
N GLY A 24 3.99 -0.73 -3.24
CA GLY A 24 3.42 -0.60 -4.58
C GLY A 24 3.62 0.80 -5.16
N LEU A 25 3.25 1.82 -4.41
CA LEU A 25 3.41 3.21 -4.80
C LEU A 25 4.88 3.60 -5.00
N LEU A 26 5.79 3.05 -4.19
CA LEU A 26 7.23 3.23 -4.38
C LEU A 26 7.69 2.82 -5.78
N ILE A 27 7.20 1.70 -6.31
CA ILE A 27 7.55 1.23 -7.66
C ILE A 27 7.08 2.25 -8.70
N ASN A 28 5.86 2.76 -8.57
CA ASN A 28 5.29 3.76 -9.46
C ASN A 28 6.14 5.04 -9.46
N GLU A 29 6.44 5.55 -8.27
CA GLU A 29 7.19 6.78 -8.10
C GLU A 29 8.65 6.64 -8.55
N LYS A 30 9.28 5.47 -8.32
CA LYS A 30 10.63 5.18 -8.85
C LYS A 30 10.69 5.13 -10.37
N ALA A 31 9.58 4.92 -11.06
CA ALA A 31 9.46 5.07 -12.51
C ALA A 31 9.06 6.49 -12.96
N GLY A 32 8.88 7.42 -12.02
CA GLY A 32 8.53 8.81 -12.29
C GLY A 32 7.02 9.08 -12.37
N VAL A 33 6.16 8.15 -11.93
CA VAL A 33 4.71 8.28 -12.01
C VAL A 33 4.10 8.42 -10.60
N ILE A 34 3.35 9.52 -10.38
CA ILE A 34 2.58 9.73 -9.16
C ILE A 34 1.20 9.10 -9.34
N ASN A 35 0.82 8.20 -8.45
CA ASN A 35 -0.46 7.51 -8.52
C ASN A 35 -1.35 7.82 -7.31
N LEU A 36 -2.15 8.86 -7.42
CA LEU A 36 -3.15 9.23 -6.41
C LEU A 36 -4.41 8.33 -6.44
N GLY A 37 -4.47 7.38 -7.38
CA GLY A 37 -5.56 6.41 -7.50
C GLY A 37 -5.49 5.22 -6.54
N ALA A 38 -4.47 5.16 -5.68
CA ALA A 38 -4.22 4.03 -4.79
C ALA A 38 -5.42 3.67 -3.91
N GLU A 39 -6.11 4.67 -3.34
CA GLU A 39 -7.31 4.45 -2.50
C GLU A 39 -8.41 3.73 -3.30
N GLY A 40 -8.70 4.19 -4.51
CA GLY A 40 -9.70 3.56 -5.39
C GLY A 40 -9.29 2.15 -5.83
N MET A 41 -8.01 1.95 -6.14
CA MET A 41 -7.47 0.63 -6.48
C MET A 41 -7.61 -0.34 -5.30
N MET A 42 -7.31 0.10 -4.09
CA MET A 42 -7.47 -0.71 -2.88
C MET A 42 -8.94 -1.04 -2.60
N LEU A 43 -9.88 -0.09 -2.78
CA LEU A 43 -11.31 -0.32 -2.57
C LEU A 43 -11.89 -1.34 -3.56
N CYS A 44 -11.62 -1.18 -4.86
CA CYS A 44 -12.05 -2.14 -5.87
C CYS A 44 -11.42 -3.52 -5.64
N ALA A 45 -10.16 -3.56 -5.26
CA ALA A 45 -9.46 -4.80 -4.97
C ALA A 45 -9.94 -5.47 -3.69
N ALA A 46 -10.31 -4.69 -2.66
CA ALA A 46 -10.93 -5.20 -1.45
C ALA A 46 -12.25 -5.91 -1.78
N LEU A 47 -13.08 -5.29 -2.63
CA LEU A 47 -14.31 -5.92 -3.10
C LEU A 47 -14.04 -7.17 -3.94
N ALA A 48 -13.15 -7.09 -4.93
CA ALA A 48 -12.83 -8.23 -5.81
C ALA A 48 -12.25 -9.40 -5.03
N GLY A 49 -11.35 -9.13 -4.08
CA GLY A 49 -10.79 -10.14 -3.20
C GLY A 49 -11.84 -10.78 -2.30
N PHE A 50 -12.69 -9.97 -1.67
CA PHE A 50 -13.78 -10.43 -0.82
C PHE A 50 -14.77 -11.32 -1.60
N ALA A 51 -15.24 -10.84 -2.76
CA ALA A 51 -16.14 -11.57 -3.64
C ALA A 51 -15.53 -12.93 -4.06
N ALA A 52 -14.26 -12.94 -4.45
CA ALA A 52 -13.57 -14.17 -4.82
C ALA A 52 -13.54 -15.18 -3.65
N VAL A 53 -13.27 -14.72 -2.42
CA VAL A 53 -13.29 -15.62 -1.25
C VAL A 53 -14.71 -16.13 -0.94
N VAL A 54 -15.73 -15.28 -1.03
CA VAL A 54 -17.14 -15.69 -0.84
C VAL A 54 -17.53 -16.81 -1.79
N HIS A 55 -17.11 -16.72 -3.06
CA HIS A 55 -17.50 -17.72 -4.07
C HIS A 55 -16.61 -18.96 -4.12
N THR A 56 -15.34 -18.85 -3.74
CA THR A 56 -14.36 -19.96 -3.88
C THR A 56 -13.94 -20.58 -2.55
N GLY A 57 -14.16 -19.90 -1.43
CA GLY A 57 -13.65 -20.29 -0.11
C GLY A 57 -12.13 -20.15 0.07
N SER A 58 -11.40 -19.64 -0.96
CA SER A 58 -9.95 -19.57 -0.94
C SER A 58 -9.44 -18.14 -0.78
N THR A 59 -8.78 -17.85 0.32
CA THR A 59 -8.14 -16.55 0.58
C THR A 59 -7.05 -16.23 -0.46
N TRP A 60 -6.32 -17.24 -0.93
CA TRP A 60 -5.28 -17.06 -1.95
C TRP A 60 -5.84 -16.62 -3.30
N LEU A 61 -6.99 -17.18 -3.71
CA LEU A 61 -7.71 -16.71 -4.90
C LEU A 61 -8.25 -15.30 -4.69
N GLY A 62 -8.66 -14.95 -3.46
CA GLY A 62 -9.02 -13.60 -3.09
C GLY A 62 -7.85 -12.61 -3.30
N PHE A 63 -6.64 -12.97 -2.88
CA PHE A 63 -5.46 -12.13 -3.11
C PHE A 63 -5.14 -11.97 -4.59
N LEU A 64 -5.21 -13.06 -5.38
CA LEU A 64 -4.99 -12.99 -6.82
C LEU A 64 -6.04 -12.11 -7.52
N ALA A 65 -7.31 -12.23 -7.14
CA ALA A 65 -8.39 -11.40 -7.66
C ALA A 65 -8.17 -9.92 -7.32
N GLY A 66 -7.78 -9.63 -6.06
CA GLY A 66 -7.45 -8.28 -5.63
C GLY A 66 -6.24 -7.69 -6.37
N MET A 67 -5.16 -8.46 -6.51
CA MET A 67 -3.99 -8.06 -7.30
C MET A 67 -4.37 -7.78 -8.76
N GLY A 68 -5.21 -8.64 -9.35
CA GLY A 68 -5.70 -8.48 -10.72
C GLY A 68 -6.54 -7.21 -10.89
N ALA A 69 -7.48 -6.97 -9.97
CA ALA A 69 -8.31 -5.76 -9.98
C ALA A 69 -7.47 -4.48 -9.81
N GLY A 70 -6.51 -4.48 -8.88
CA GLY A 70 -5.60 -3.37 -8.68
C GLY A 70 -4.70 -3.12 -9.91
N ALA A 71 -4.15 -4.17 -10.51
CA ALA A 71 -3.34 -4.07 -11.73
C ALA A 71 -4.16 -3.58 -12.93
N LEU A 72 -5.42 -4.01 -13.07
CA LEU A 72 -6.31 -3.57 -14.15
C LEU A 72 -6.62 -2.07 -14.05
N LEU A 73 -7.00 -1.59 -12.86
CA LEU A 73 -7.23 -0.16 -12.64
C LEU A 73 -5.95 0.66 -12.85
N ALA A 74 -4.81 0.11 -12.42
CA ALA A 74 -3.51 0.72 -12.66
C ALA A 74 -3.15 0.76 -14.14
N ALA A 75 -3.52 -0.26 -14.92
CA ALA A 75 -3.33 -0.25 -16.37
C ALA A 75 -4.18 0.85 -17.04
N ILE A 76 -5.44 1.01 -16.65
CA ILE A 76 -6.30 2.10 -17.13
C ILE A 76 -5.67 3.46 -16.79
N PHE A 77 -5.28 3.67 -15.53
CA PHE A 77 -4.56 4.86 -15.10
C PHE A 77 -3.29 5.10 -15.92
N GLY A 78 -2.47 4.05 -16.09
CA GLY A 78 -1.22 4.10 -16.84
C GLY A 78 -1.42 4.49 -18.30
N VAL A 79 -2.46 3.96 -18.97
CA VAL A 79 -2.80 4.35 -20.35
C VAL A 79 -3.14 5.83 -20.42
N LEU A 80 -3.97 6.33 -19.50
CA LEU A 80 -4.37 7.73 -19.49
C LEU A 80 -3.17 8.67 -19.27
N VAL A 81 -2.31 8.37 -18.29
CA VAL A 81 -1.22 9.30 -17.92
C VAL A 81 0.06 9.13 -18.77
N ILE A 82 0.29 7.96 -19.37
CA ILE A 82 1.53 7.67 -20.12
C ILE A 82 1.34 7.88 -21.63
N TRP A 83 0.18 7.51 -22.20
CA TRP A 83 -0.07 7.65 -23.65
C TRP A 83 -0.87 8.92 -23.95
N LEU A 84 -1.89 9.23 -23.18
CA LEU A 84 -2.69 10.44 -23.36
C LEU A 84 -2.12 11.66 -22.64
N ASN A 85 -1.05 11.47 -21.84
CA ASN A 85 -0.36 12.52 -21.08
C ASN A 85 -1.31 13.38 -20.24
N THR A 86 -2.37 12.78 -19.68
CA THR A 86 -3.29 13.47 -18.77
C THR A 86 -2.57 13.83 -17.46
N ASN A 87 -3.10 14.81 -16.75
CA ASN A 87 -2.53 15.18 -15.45
C ASN A 87 -2.64 14.01 -14.46
N GLN A 88 -1.48 13.54 -13.98
CA GLN A 88 -1.37 12.35 -13.14
C GLN A 88 -2.16 12.48 -11.84
N SER A 89 -2.11 13.65 -11.20
CA SER A 89 -2.81 13.88 -9.93
C SER A 89 -4.32 13.91 -10.13
N ALA A 90 -4.81 14.66 -11.13
CA ALA A 90 -6.24 14.74 -11.42
C ALA A 90 -6.83 13.39 -11.85
N THR A 91 -6.11 12.65 -12.72
CA THR A 91 -6.52 11.31 -13.17
C THR A 91 -6.55 10.32 -12.00
N GLY A 92 -5.54 10.37 -11.12
CA GLY A 92 -5.49 9.52 -9.93
C GLY A 92 -6.63 9.81 -8.95
N LEU A 93 -6.92 11.09 -8.69
CA LEU A 93 -8.06 11.50 -7.86
C LEU A 93 -9.39 11.02 -8.46
N ALA A 94 -9.60 11.21 -9.76
CA ALA A 94 -10.80 10.73 -10.45
C ALA A 94 -10.94 9.21 -10.32
N LEU A 95 -9.83 8.47 -10.46
CA LEU A 95 -9.83 7.02 -10.28
C LEU A 95 -10.12 6.60 -8.82
N SER A 96 -9.66 7.36 -7.84
CA SER A 96 -10.00 7.12 -6.44
C SER A 96 -11.50 7.30 -6.17
N LEU A 97 -12.11 8.36 -6.71
CA LEU A 97 -13.54 8.59 -6.60
C LEU A 97 -14.35 7.53 -7.36
N PHE A 98 -13.91 7.17 -8.57
CA PHE A 98 -14.50 6.06 -9.33
C PHE A 98 -14.46 4.76 -8.52
N GLY A 99 -13.30 4.41 -7.96
CA GLY A 99 -13.13 3.20 -7.16
C GLY A 99 -14.01 3.18 -5.92
N ALA A 100 -14.17 4.32 -5.25
CA ALA A 100 -15.07 4.46 -4.10
C ALA A 100 -16.53 4.22 -4.51
N GLY A 101 -17.02 4.91 -5.55
CA GLY A 101 -18.40 4.75 -6.05
C GLY A 101 -18.66 3.34 -6.59
N PHE A 102 -17.73 2.81 -7.41
CA PHE A 102 -17.89 1.48 -7.98
C PHE A 102 -17.90 0.38 -6.90
N SER A 103 -16.99 0.44 -5.94
CA SER A 103 -16.93 -0.55 -4.86
C SER A 103 -18.15 -0.47 -3.93
N ALA A 104 -18.67 0.72 -3.66
CA ALA A 104 -19.90 0.91 -2.90
C ALA A 104 -21.10 0.27 -3.62
N PHE A 105 -21.27 0.55 -4.92
CA PHE A 105 -22.36 0.01 -5.72
C PHE A 105 -22.27 -1.51 -5.89
N ALA A 106 -21.14 -2.02 -6.36
CA ALA A 106 -20.97 -3.45 -6.61
C ALA A 106 -20.86 -4.26 -5.32
N GLY A 107 -20.51 -3.63 -4.21
CA GLY A 107 -20.41 -4.24 -2.88
C GLY A 107 -21.74 -4.45 -2.16
N LEU A 108 -22.84 -3.89 -2.64
CA LEU A 108 -24.16 -4.01 -2.00
C LEU A 108 -24.59 -5.45 -1.74
N ASN A 109 -24.26 -6.37 -2.66
CA ASN A 109 -24.61 -7.79 -2.55
C ASN A 109 -23.78 -8.55 -1.49
N TYR A 110 -22.72 -7.93 -0.95
CA TYR A 110 -21.78 -8.57 -0.03
C TYR A 110 -21.84 -8.02 1.41
N VAL A 111 -22.67 -7.01 1.68
CA VAL A 111 -22.76 -6.34 3.00
C VAL A 111 -23.11 -7.30 4.14
N GLN A 112 -23.88 -8.36 3.86
CA GLN A 112 -24.26 -9.35 4.87
C GLN A 112 -23.36 -10.59 4.89
N ALA A 113 -22.47 -10.73 3.92
CA ALA A 113 -21.57 -11.85 3.84
C ALA A 113 -20.45 -11.70 4.89
N LYS A 114 -20.21 -12.77 5.64
CA LYS A 114 -19.09 -12.85 6.59
C LYS A 114 -18.16 -13.97 6.16
N LEU A 115 -16.89 -13.70 6.17
CA LEU A 115 -15.87 -14.72 5.94
C LEU A 115 -15.47 -15.36 7.28
N PRO A 116 -15.14 -16.65 7.29
CA PRO A 116 -14.48 -17.27 8.44
C PRO A 116 -13.12 -16.59 8.66
N GLU A 117 -12.67 -16.54 9.91
CA GLU A 117 -11.34 -16.03 10.22
C GLU A 117 -10.28 -16.81 9.44
N SER A 118 -9.39 -16.09 8.78
CA SER A 118 -8.29 -16.70 8.04
C SER A 118 -7.32 -17.41 9.01
N PRO A 119 -6.85 -18.61 8.66
CA PRO A 119 -5.93 -19.35 9.52
C PRO A 119 -4.65 -18.56 9.77
N LYS A 120 -4.26 -18.42 11.02
CA LYS A 120 -2.99 -17.88 11.43
C LYS A 120 -1.92 -18.95 11.28
N PHE A 121 -0.74 -18.56 10.84
CA PHE A 121 0.39 -19.46 10.75
C PHE A 121 1.19 -19.34 12.04
N ASP A 122 1.16 -20.42 12.85
CA ASP A 122 1.97 -20.51 14.05
C ASP A 122 3.34 -21.08 13.67
N ILE A 123 4.39 -20.28 13.88
CA ILE A 123 5.76 -20.78 13.66
C ILE A 123 6.12 -21.69 14.85
N PRO A 124 6.34 -22.99 14.62
CA PRO A 124 6.61 -23.94 15.71
C PRO A 124 7.79 -23.48 16.57
N VAL A 125 7.74 -23.75 17.88
CA VAL A 125 8.76 -23.39 18.90
C VAL A 125 8.81 -21.87 19.19
N LEU A 126 8.76 -20.99 18.20
CA LEU A 126 8.81 -19.54 18.39
C LEU A 126 7.48 -18.95 18.85
N ALA A 127 6.36 -19.58 18.46
CA ALA A 127 5.02 -19.18 18.87
C ALA A 127 4.73 -19.39 20.35
N ASP A 128 5.50 -20.27 21.02
CA ASP A 128 5.32 -20.62 22.44
C ASP A 128 6.10 -19.70 23.40
N ILE A 129 6.94 -18.81 22.87
CA ILE A 129 7.68 -17.83 23.68
C ILE A 129 6.68 -16.88 24.35
N PRO A 130 6.69 -16.72 25.69
CA PRO A 130 5.80 -15.79 26.37
C PRO A 130 5.95 -14.36 25.80
N VAL A 131 4.82 -13.68 25.56
CA VAL A 131 4.72 -12.32 25.01
C VAL A 131 5.18 -12.20 23.56
N LEU A 132 6.41 -12.64 23.22
CA LEU A 132 6.99 -12.51 21.87
C LEU A 132 6.33 -13.47 20.86
N GLY A 133 5.95 -14.68 21.29
CA GLY A 133 5.30 -15.66 20.43
C GLY A 133 4.01 -15.12 19.80
N PRO A 134 3.00 -14.76 20.60
CA PRO A 134 1.77 -14.17 20.09
C PRO A 134 1.98 -12.83 19.38
N ALA A 135 2.97 -12.05 19.80
CA ALA A 135 3.24 -10.71 19.24
C ALA A 135 3.85 -10.76 17.83
N LEU A 136 4.74 -11.74 17.54
CA LEU A 136 5.53 -11.75 16.31
C LEU A 136 5.34 -13.02 15.45
N PHE A 137 4.94 -14.15 16.04
CA PHE A 137 5.01 -15.46 15.38
C PHE A 137 3.66 -16.15 15.18
N ARG A 138 2.54 -15.43 15.43
CA ARG A 138 1.15 -15.89 15.20
C ARG A 138 0.40 -14.94 14.29
N HIS A 139 0.85 -14.83 13.05
CA HIS A 139 0.23 -13.95 12.07
C HIS A 139 -0.18 -14.68 10.80
N HIS A 140 -1.03 -14.03 10.01
CA HIS A 140 -1.31 -14.49 8.67
C HIS A 140 -0.01 -14.47 7.82
N PRO A 141 0.21 -15.46 6.93
CA PRO A 141 1.44 -15.55 6.11
C PRO A 141 1.78 -14.28 5.35
N LEU A 142 0.80 -13.47 4.97
CA LEU A 142 1.03 -12.24 4.23
C LEU A 142 1.72 -11.14 5.06
N VAL A 143 1.64 -11.19 6.39
CA VAL A 143 2.38 -10.27 7.28
C VAL A 143 3.89 -10.47 7.08
N TYR A 144 4.33 -11.73 7.07
CA TYR A 144 5.73 -12.08 6.76
C TYR A 144 6.05 -11.81 5.29
N GLY A 145 5.08 -12.09 4.40
CA GLY A 145 5.17 -11.81 2.97
C GLY A 145 5.46 -10.34 2.66
N ALA A 146 4.92 -9.40 3.42
CA ALA A 146 5.20 -7.97 3.24
C ALA A 146 6.68 -7.63 3.49
N VAL A 147 7.29 -8.25 4.49
CA VAL A 147 8.72 -8.09 4.78
C VAL A 147 9.57 -8.70 3.67
N ILE A 148 9.17 -9.89 3.19
CA ILE A 148 9.85 -10.57 2.07
C ILE A 148 9.73 -9.73 0.80
N ILE A 149 8.54 -9.20 0.49
CA ILE A 149 8.31 -8.31 -0.67
C ILE A 149 9.20 -7.07 -0.57
N ALA A 150 9.32 -6.45 0.61
CA ALA A 150 10.21 -5.31 0.80
C ALA A 150 11.68 -5.67 0.57
N ALA A 151 12.14 -6.81 1.07
CA ALA A 151 13.50 -7.30 0.84
C ALA A 151 13.75 -7.60 -0.66
N LEU A 152 12.79 -8.23 -1.33
CA LEU A 152 12.84 -8.47 -2.77
C LEU A 152 12.87 -7.16 -3.57
N LEU A 153 12.12 -6.14 -3.16
CA LEU A 153 12.15 -4.82 -3.79
C LEU A 153 13.49 -4.11 -3.57
N VAL A 154 14.10 -4.23 -2.40
CA VAL A 154 15.47 -3.73 -2.17
C VAL A 154 16.44 -4.42 -3.14
N TYR A 155 16.38 -5.74 -3.22
CA TYR A 155 17.22 -6.50 -4.14
C TYR A 155 16.95 -6.11 -5.60
N PHE A 156 15.69 -6.07 -6.02
CA PHE A 156 15.27 -5.69 -7.37
C PHE A 156 15.78 -4.30 -7.73
N LEU A 157 15.48 -3.28 -6.92
CA LEU A 157 15.83 -1.89 -7.21
C LEU A 157 17.33 -1.62 -7.21
N TYR A 158 18.09 -2.28 -6.34
CA TYR A 158 19.51 -1.91 -6.14
C TYR A 158 20.53 -2.96 -6.64
N ARG A 159 20.09 -4.16 -6.98
CA ARG A 159 20.98 -5.27 -7.38
C ARG A 159 20.67 -5.84 -8.77
N THR A 160 19.54 -5.47 -9.41
CA THR A 160 19.18 -5.99 -10.72
C THR A 160 19.32 -4.95 -11.83
N ARG A 161 19.55 -5.43 -13.08
CA ARG A 161 19.57 -4.57 -14.27
C ARG A 161 18.20 -3.92 -14.52
N ALA A 162 17.12 -4.68 -14.34
CA ALA A 162 15.76 -4.17 -14.51
C ALA A 162 15.43 -3.05 -13.53
N GLY A 163 15.84 -3.17 -12.26
CA GLY A 163 15.70 -2.12 -11.25
C GLY A 163 16.55 -0.88 -11.56
N LEU A 164 17.75 -1.06 -12.12
CA LEU A 164 18.56 0.06 -12.59
C LEU A 164 17.86 0.81 -13.73
N VAL A 165 17.34 0.09 -14.72
CA VAL A 165 16.60 0.68 -15.85
C VAL A 165 15.35 1.41 -15.37
N LEU A 166 14.58 0.81 -14.44
CA LEU A 166 13.41 1.47 -13.84
C LEU A 166 13.78 2.82 -13.22
N ARG A 167 14.85 2.86 -12.40
CA ARG A 167 15.31 4.09 -11.76
C ARG A 167 15.85 5.11 -12.77
N SER A 168 16.54 4.65 -13.83
CA SER A 168 17.02 5.53 -14.90
C SER A 168 15.86 6.22 -15.62
N VAL A 169 14.76 5.49 -15.88
CA VAL A 169 13.53 6.04 -16.44
C VAL A 169 12.89 7.08 -15.51
N GLY A 170 12.98 6.88 -14.19
CA GLY A 170 12.49 7.85 -13.21
C GLY A 170 13.39 9.08 -13.06
N GLU A 171 14.70 8.96 -13.29
CA GLU A 171 15.63 10.09 -13.22
C GLU A 171 15.61 10.92 -14.50
N SER A 172 15.79 10.28 -15.67
CA SER A 172 15.81 10.95 -16.98
C SER A 172 15.19 10.03 -18.03
N PRO A 173 13.90 10.15 -18.29
CA PRO A 173 13.21 9.36 -19.30
C PRO A 173 13.76 9.65 -20.71
N GLU A 174 14.20 10.88 -20.99
CA GLU A 174 14.80 11.26 -22.26
C GLU A 174 16.12 10.51 -22.50
N SER A 175 17.00 10.48 -21.49
CA SER A 175 18.27 9.75 -21.57
C SER A 175 18.04 8.24 -21.70
N ALA A 176 17.08 7.69 -20.97
CA ALA A 176 16.70 6.28 -21.08
C ALA A 176 16.16 5.96 -22.49
N HIS A 177 15.37 6.85 -23.06
CA HIS A 177 14.85 6.70 -24.44
C HIS A 177 15.98 6.77 -25.48
N ALA A 178 16.93 7.71 -25.33
CA ALA A 178 18.08 7.81 -26.21
C ALA A 178 18.97 6.54 -26.21
N LEU A 179 18.99 5.80 -25.10
CA LEU A 179 19.65 4.51 -24.99
C LEU A 179 18.83 3.34 -25.56
N GLY A 180 17.66 3.59 -26.15
CA GLY A 180 16.81 2.59 -26.79
C GLY A 180 15.79 1.92 -25.87
N TYR A 181 15.62 2.37 -24.62
CA TYR A 181 14.62 1.81 -23.73
C TYR A 181 13.22 2.33 -24.05
N ASN A 182 12.22 1.44 -24.03
CA ASN A 182 10.82 1.83 -24.17
C ASN A 182 10.28 2.37 -22.84
N VAL A 183 10.46 3.68 -22.61
CA VAL A 183 10.06 4.39 -21.40
C VAL A 183 8.57 4.18 -21.05
N ARG A 184 7.69 4.24 -22.05
CA ARG A 184 6.24 4.08 -21.85
C ARG A 184 5.89 2.70 -21.29
N MET A 185 6.45 1.64 -21.86
CA MET A 185 6.19 0.27 -21.40
C MET A 185 6.78 0.00 -20.03
N ILE A 186 7.96 0.56 -19.73
CA ILE A 186 8.59 0.43 -18.40
C ILE A 186 7.74 1.15 -17.33
N ARG A 187 7.29 2.37 -17.61
CA ARG A 187 6.37 3.11 -16.71
C ARG A 187 5.06 2.36 -16.52
N LEU A 188 4.45 1.83 -17.59
CA LEU A 188 3.21 1.05 -17.50
C LEU A 188 3.40 -0.20 -16.63
N GLY A 189 4.46 -0.98 -16.88
CA GLY A 189 4.78 -2.16 -16.08
C GLY A 189 4.97 -1.83 -14.59
N ALA A 190 5.65 -0.72 -14.29
CA ALA A 190 5.83 -0.23 -12.93
C ALA A 190 4.48 0.15 -12.29
N VAL A 191 3.63 0.87 -13.01
CA VAL A 191 2.30 1.29 -12.55
C VAL A 191 1.40 0.09 -12.29
N MET A 192 1.40 -0.91 -13.18
CA MET A 192 0.64 -2.16 -12.99
C MET A 192 1.14 -2.98 -11.80
N ALA A 193 2.46 -3.12 -11.65
CA ALA A 193 3.05 -3.83 -10.50
C ALA A 193 2.73 -3.13 -9.18
N GLY A 194 2.79 -1.79 -9.15
CA GLY A 194 2.39 -1.00 -7.99
C GLY A 194 0.89 -1.14 -7.69
N GLY A 195 0.04 -1.10 -8.73
CA GLY A 195 -1.40 -1.35 -8.60
C GLY A 195 -1.73 -2.75 -8.09
N ALA A 196 -0.97 -3.78 -8.50
CA ALA A 196 -1.12 -5.15 -7.98
C ALA A 196 -0.83 -5.22 -6.48
N LEU A 197 0.21 -4.53 -5.98
CA LEU A 197 0.52 -4.48 -4.55
C LEU A 197 -0.52 -3.66 -3.76
N CYS A 198 -1.01 -2.55 -4.31
CA CYS A 198 -2.16 -1.83 -3.73
C CYS A 198 -3.40 -2.74 -3.70
N GLY A 199 -3.61 -3.54 -4.75
CA GLY A 199 -4.68 -4.53 -4.84
C GLY A 199 -4.54 -5.63 -3.79
N LEU A 200 -3.35 -6.14 -3.58
CA LEU A 200 -3.04 -7.11 -2.52
C LEU A 200 -3.34 -6.53 -1.13
N ALA A 201 -2.95 -5.26 -0.90
CA ALA A 201 -3.25 -4.56 0.35
C ALA A 201 -4.76 -4.42 0.57
N GLY A 202 -5.53 -4.05 -0.47
CA GLY A 202 -6.99 -3.97 -0.41
C GLY A 202 -7.65 -5.30 -0.11
N ALA A 203 -7.28 -6.36 -0.83
CA ALA A 203 -7.78 -7.72 -0.58
C ALA A 203 -7.43 -8.21 0.83
N TYR A 204 -6.23 -7.92 1.33
CA TYR A 204 -5.85 -8.25 2.70
C TYR A 204 -6.76 -7.56 3.73
N VAL A 205 -7.14 -6.30 3.50
CA VAL A 205 -8.07 -5.59 4.40
C VAL A 205 -9.39 -6.34 4.52
N SER A 206 -10.01 -6.71 3.41
CA SER A 206 -11.37 -7.27 3.38
C SER A 206 -11.43 -8.76 3.72
N THR A 207 -10.34 -9.51 3.52
CA THR A 207 -10.36 -10.98 3.68
C THR A 207 -9.67 -11.48 4.94
N VAL A 208 -8.73 -10.70 5.50
CA VAL A 208 -7.91 -11.12 6.65
C VAL A 208 -7.97 -10.13 7.81
N TYR A 209 -7.67 -8.85 7.53
CA TYR A 209 -7.61 -7.83 8.57
C TYR A 209 -8.98 -7.54 9.18
N THR A 210 -9.98 -7.39 8.33
CA THR A 210 -11.39 -7.20 8.72
C THR A 210 -12.24 -8.07 7.80
N PRO A 211 -12.48 -9.36 8.14
CA PRO A 211 -13.09 -10.36 7.24
C PRO A 211 -14.61 -10.12 7.07
N LEU A 212 -14.94 -8.93 6.57
CA LEU A 212 -16.30 -8.48 6.26
C LEU A 212 -16.22 -7.38 5.19
N TRP A 213 -17.33 -7.18 4.48
CA TRP A 213 -17.43 -6.08 3.54
C TRP A 213 -18.18 -4.90 4.15
N VAL A 214 -17.55 -3.73 4.14
CA VAL A 214 -18.16 -2.44 4.51
C VAL A 214 -17.73 -1.40 3.49
N GLU A 215 -18.67 -0.56 3.08
CA GLU A 215 -18.36 0.58 2.21
C GLU A 215 -17.27 1.47 2.82
N GLY A 216 -16.31 1.88 1.99
CA GLY A 216 -15.22 2.75 2.42
C GLY A 216 -14.22 2.11 3.40
N MET A 217 -14.19 0.79 3.52
CA MET A 217 -13.39 0.08 4.54
C MET A 217 -11.87 0.31 4.48
N VAL A 218 -11.35 0.83 3.37
CA VAL A 218 -9.93 1.22 3.24
C VAL A 218 -9.63 2.47 4.08
N ALA A 219 -10.62 3.37 4.22
CA ALA A 219 -10.61 4.49 5.18
C ALA A 219 -9.35 5.39 5.08
N GLY A 220 -8.94 5.77 3.87
CA GLY A 220 -7.82 6.68 3.63
C GLY A 220 -6.44 6.04 3.70
N ARG A 221 -6.33 4.73 3.90
CA ARG A 221 -5.02 4.04 3.96
C ARG A 221 -4.21 4.18 2.68
N GLY A 222 -4.86 4.31 1.51
CA GLY A 222 -4.18 4.59 0.25
C GLY A 222 -3.50 5.96 0.24
N TRP A 223 -4.13 6.97 0.81
CA TRP A 223 -3.55 8.31 0.98
C TRP A 223 -2.39 8.33 1.95
N ILE A 224 -2.53 7.62 3.09
CA ILE A 224 -1.45 7.46 4.07
C ILE A 224 -0.26 6.72 3.42
N ALA A 225 -0.51 5.69 2.63
CA ALA A 225 0.53 4.95 1.92
C ALA A 225 1.31 5.84 0.93
N LEU A 226 0.62 6.74 0.22
CA LEU A 226 1.26 7.71 -0.66
C LEU A 226 2.16 8.68 0.12
N ALA A 227 1.66 9.24 1.22
CA ALA A 227 2.46 10.08 2.09
C ALA A 227 3.68 9.32 2.64
N LEU A 228 3.50 8.05 2.97
CA LEU A 228 4.55 7.20 3.53
C LEU A 228 5.71 6.98 2.55
N THR A 229 5.49 6.91 1.23
CA THR A 229 6.57 6.79 0.24
C THR A 229 7.50 7.99 0.30
N THR A 230 6.94 9.18 0.42
CA THR A 230 7.69 10.44 0.57
C THR A 230 8.43 10.48 1.90
N PHE A 231 7.78 10.13 3.02
CA PHE A 231 8.41 10.06 4.36
C PHE A 231 9.55 9.08 4.42
N ALA A 232 9.39 7.94 3.79
CA ALA A 232 10.42 6.92 3.69
C ALA A 232 11.56 7.31 2.75
N THR A 233 11.50 8.50 2.14
CA THR A 233 12.49 8.97 1.15
C THR A 233 12.75 7.93 0.07
N TRP A 234 11.68 7.35 -0.45
CA TRP A 234 11.70 6.34 -1.53
C TRP A 234 12.61 5.13 -1.26
N ARG A 235 12.74 4.70 0.01
CA ARG A 235 13.50 3.52 0.40
C ARG A 235 12.59 2.43 0.98
N PRO A 236 12.58 1.19 0.41
CA PRO A 236 11.66 0.13 0.85
C PRO A 236 11.77 -0.23 2.34
N ALA A 237 13.00 -0.29 2.87
CA ALA A 237 13.22 -0.61 4.30
C ALA A 237 12.61 0.46 5.23
N ARG A 238 12.67 1.74 4.85
CA ARG A 238 12.07 2.83 5.63
C ARG A 238 10.54 2.83 5.52
N ILE A 239 9.99 2.36 4.39
CA ILE A 239 8.55 2.15 4.23
C ILE A 239 8.04 1.16 5.28
N LEU A 240 8.71 0.03 5.47
CA LEU A 240 8.32 -0.94 6.50
C LEU A 240 8.30 -0.30 7.90
N LEU A 241 9.38 0.39 8.26
CA LEU A 241 9.47 1.07 9.57
C LEU A 241 8.34 2.08 9.74
N GLY A 242 8.11 2.93 8.74
CA GLY A 242 7.03 3.90 8.75
C GLY A 242 5.65 3.26 8.81
N ALA A 243 5.40 2.21 8.02
CA ALA A 243 4.12 1.50 7.98
C ALA A 243 3.77 0.88 9.35
N TYR A 244 4.73 0.26 10.01
CA TYR A 244 4.50 -0.30 11.35
C TYR A 244 4.39 0.78 12.42
N LEU A 245 5.11 1.90 12.28
CA LEU A 245 4.92 3.05 13.17
C LEU A 245 3.49 3.61 13.05
N PHE A 246 3.00 3.84 11.82
CA PHE A 246 1.64 4.33 11.59
C PHE A 246 0.58 3.31 12.00
N GLY A 247 0.81 2.02 11.73
CA GLY A 247 -0.03 0.94 12.23
C GLY A 247 -0.11 0.95 13.75
N GLY A 248 1.02 1.15 14.43
CA GLY A 248 1.11 1.27 15.88
C GLY A 248 0.35 2.46 16.45
N VAL A 249 0.48 3.64 15.82
CA VAL A 249 -0.28 4.83 16.22
C VAL A 249 -1.79 4.60 16.09
N THR A 250 -2.22 3.93 15.01
CA THR A 250 -3.63 3.59 14.80
C THR A 250 -4.14 2.60 15.87
N MET A 251 -3.34 1.58 16.18
CA MET A 251 -3.73 0.60 17.22
C MET A 251 -3.69 1.20 18.62
N LEU A 252 -2.75 2.11 18.89
CA LEU A 252 -2.70 2.87 20.14
C LEU A 252 -3.96 3.71 20.32
N GLN A 253 -4.43 4.37 19.27
CA GLN A 253 -5.70 5.11 19.26
C GLN A 253 -6.86 4.22 19.71
N PHE A 254 -7.02 3.04 19.10
CA PHE A 254 -8.10 2.12 19.48
C PHE A 254 -7.94 1.58 20.90
N HIS A 255 -6.72 1.32 21.32
CA HIS A 255 -6.44 0.88 22.69
C HIS A 255 -6.82 1.96 23.72
N LEU A 256 -6.47 3.23 23.49
CA LEU A 256 -6.83 4.34 24.35
C LEU A 256 -8.35 4.55 24.41
N GLN A 257 -9.06 4.38 23.31
CA GLN A 257 -10.52 4.41 23.29
C GLN A 257 -11.13 3.28 24.13
N ALA A 258 -10.57 2.07 24.03
CA ALA A 258 -11.06 0.90 24.77
C ALA A 258 -10.80 0.99 26.29
N THR A 259 -9.73 1.66 26.70
CA THR A 259 -9.37 1.84 28.13
C THR A 259 -10.13 2.97 28.82
N GLY A 260 -11.10 3.61 28.13
CA GLY A 260 -11.96 4.64 28.73
C GLY A 260 -11.26 5.97 29.02
N VAL A 261 -10.20 6.28 28.30
CA VAL A 261 -9.55 7.60 28.39
C VAL A 261 -10.57 8.67 27.98
N HIS A 262 -10.84 9.61 28.87
CA HIS A 262 -11.84 10.69 28.70
C HIS A 262 -11.40 11.76 27.68
N ILE A 263 -10.88 11.34 26.54
CA ILE A 263 -10.56 12.20 25.40
C ILE A 263 -11.59 11.91 24.31
N ALA A 264 -12.15 12.97 23.71
CA ALA A 264 -13.10 12.81 22.61
C ALA A 264 -12.54 11.90 21.52
N SER A 265 -13.32 10.90 21.09
CA SER A 265 -12.90 9.91 20.07
C SER A 265 -12.43 10.57 18.77
N GLN A 266 -12.99 11.74 18.45
CA GLN A 266 -12.61 12.56 17.30
C GLN A 266 -11.16 13.07 17.40
N LEU A 267 -10.72 13.48 18.60
CA LEU A 267 -9.33 13.91 18.83
C LEU A 267 -8.36 12.72 18.74
N LEU A 268 -8.75 11.57 19.28
CA LEU A 268 -7.95 10.35 19.14
C LEU A 268 -7.83 9.89 17.70
N SER A 269 -8.88 10.04 16.88
CA SER A 269 -8.84 9.68 15.46
C SER A 269 -7.93 10.61 14.63
N MET A 270 -7.54 11.75 15.13
CA MET A 270 -6.56 12.64 14.51
C MET A 270 -5.10 12.17 14.73
N LEU A 271 -4.82 11.30 15.70
CA LEU A 271 -3.45 10.89 16.06
C LEU A 271 -2.60 10.41 14.86
N PRO A 272 -3.07 9.53 13.95
CA PRO A 272 -2.30 9.11 12.79
C PRO A 272 -1.94 10.28 11.87
N TYR A 273 -2.85 11.22 11.68
CA TYR A 273 -2.63 12.41 10.84
C TYR A 273 -1.66 13.39 11.49
N VAL A 274 -1.78 13.61 12.79
CA VAL A 274 -0.82 14.43 13.56
C VAL A 274 0.57 13.80 13.51
N ALA A 275 0.68 12.48 13.70
CA ALA A 275 1.94 11.76 13.55
C ALA A 275 2.54 11.96 12.15
N THR A 276 1.69 11.92 11.09
CA THR A 276 2.08 12.22 9.71
C THR A 276 2.71 13.61 9.59
N ILE A 277 2.05 14.63 10.13
CA ILE A 277 2.54 16.01 10.07
C ILE A 277 3.87 16.15 10.82
N VAL A 278 3.97 15.55 12.02
CA VAL A 278 5.21 15.59 12.82
C VAL A 278 6.36 14.94 12.06
N VAL A 279 6.15 13.77 11.46
CA VAL A 279 7.18 13.08 10.68
C VAL A 279 7.58 13.89 9.44
N LEU A 280 6.61 14.51 8.75
CA LEU A 280 6.89 15.44 7.64
C LEU A 280 7.79 16.60 8.06
N VAL A 281 7.45 17.27 9.14
CA VAL A 281 8.23 18.40 9.67
C VAL A 281 9.66 17.98 10.00
N LEU A 282 9.82 16.81 10.64
CA LEU A 282 11.14 16.30 11.03
C LEU A 282 12.00 15.96 9.79
N ILE A 283 11.42 15.35 8.76
CA ILE A 283 12.13 14.98 7.53
C ILE A 283 12.44 16.23 6.69
N SER A 284 11.54 17.20 6.65
CA SER A 284 11.71 18.45 5.91
C SER A 284 12.85 19.31 6.45
N ARG A 285 13.31 19.09 7.68
CA ARG A 285 14.50 19.77 8.23
C ARG A 285 15.79 19.45 7.46
N ASN A 286 15.82 18.31 6.75
CA ASN A 286 16.98 17.95 5.93
C ASN A 286 16.59 17.69 4.46
N PRO A 287 16.43 18.76 3.66
CA PRO A 287 15.98 18.66 2.27
C PRO A 287 16.94 17.88 1.38
N ALA A 288 18.21 17.74 1.77
CA ALA A 288 19.20 16.96 1.02
C ALA A 288 18.80 15.46 0.96
N TRP A 289 18.21 14.93 2.03
CA TRP A 289 17.78 13.52 2.05
C TRP A 289 16.59 13.25 1.12
N ILE A 290 15.70 14.22 0.98
CA ILE A 290 14.55 14.11 0.07
C ILE A 290 15.08 14.16 -1.37
N ARG A 291 15.88 15.17 -1.70
CA ARG A 291 16.41 15.37 -3.06
C ARG A 291 17.29 14.21 -3.55
N ALA A 292 18.06 13.60 -2.65
CA ALA A 292 18.97 12.51 -2.99
C ALA A 292 18.27 11.21 -3.43
N ASN A 293 16.97 11.03 -3.15
CA ASN A 293 16.25 9.79 -3.44
C ASN A 293 14.98 10.00 -4.27
N MET A 294 14.49 11.23 -4.40
CA MET A 294 13.34 11.58 -5.21
C MET A 294 13.69 11.48 -6.69
N PRO A 295 12.95 10.73 -7.50
CA PRO A 295 13.18 10.69 -8.94
C PRO A 295 12.96 12.07 -9.57
N ALA A 296 13.91 12.51 -10.41
CA ALA A 296 13.90 13.88 -10.96
C ALA A 296 12.75 14.12 -11.96
N SER A 297 12.22 13.06 -12.59
CA SER A 297 11.07 13.14 -13.50
C SER A 297 9.73 12.82 -12.82
N LEU A 298 9.69 12.75 -11.47
CA LEU A 298 8.48 12.42 -10.76
C LEU A 298 7.33 13.39 -11.10
N GLY A 299 6.21 12.83 -11.54
CA GLY A 299 5.02 13.60 -11.93
C GLY A 299 5.12 14.31 -13.28
N LYS A 300 6.24 14.20 -13.98
CA LYS A 300 6.42 14.84 -15.28
C LYS A 300 5.98 13.93 -16.42
N PRO A 301 5.21 14.46 -17.41
CA PRO A 301 4.89 13.71 -18.62
C PRO A 301 6.17 13.45 -19.45
N PHE A 302 6.15 12.40 -20.26
CA PHE A 302 7.23 12.07 -21.18
C PHE A 302 6.72 12.14 -22.61
N TYR A 303 7.40 12.93 -23.46
CA TYR A 303 7.10 13.09 -24.87
C TYR A 303 8.27 12.48 -25.68
N PRO A 304 8.06 11.35 -26.43
CA PRO A 304 9.07 10.83 -27.32
C PRO A 304 9.35 11.83 -28.45
N GLY A 305 10.59 12.29 -28.59
CA GLY A 305 11.00 13.19 -29.69
C GLY A 305 10.91 14.69 -29.36
N SER A 306 10.78 15.05 -28.09
CA SER A 306 10.98 16.43 -27.64
C SER A 306 12.43 16.71 -27.27
#